data_0b9d65d564d46185ad8ff815a20535b2
#
_entry.id   0b9d65d564d46185ad8ff815a20535b2
#
_cell.length_a   1.000
_cell.length_b   1.000
_cell.length_c   1.000
_cell.angle_alpha   90.00
_cell.angle_beta   90.00
_cell.angle_gamma   90.00
#
_symmetry.space_group_name_H-M   'P 1'
#
loop_
_entity.id
_entity.type
_entity.pdbx_description
1 polymer ?
#
loop_
_entity_poly.entity_id
_entity_poly.type
_entity_poly.pdbx_seq_one_letter_code
_entity_poly.pdbx_strand_id
1 'polypeptide(L)'
;PALLHPMGMGDVPDYDMGRENSLEQLAARQGKDPVEVYVDRLIESEGRELWNFWAFGGALENQWAYMKMDHCVPMLADAGAHVGIFTDTDSPTFLLAELTRRQGVYTLPEAVHRITLKSADVLGLKERGAVKEGWIADLNIIDYENLETGYPYYVNDFPHNGGRYIVESAGYLGTMVAGNMIVENGKHTGSRPGTVIREFARN
;
A
#
# COMPACT_ATOMS: atom_id res chain seq x y z
N PRO A 1 12.64 -17.84 -8.74
CA PRO A 1 11.50 -18.49 -8.06
C PRO A 1 11.46 -18.20 -6.56
N ALA A 2 12.61 -18.11 -5.89
CA ALA A 2 12.71 -17.83 -4.45
C ALA A 2 12.16 -16.46 -4.01
N LEU A 3 12.01 -15.52 -4.93
CA LEU A 3 11.54 -14.15 -4.66
C LEU A 3 10.07 -13.92 -5.05
N LEU A 4 9.40 -14.93 -5.58
CA LEU A 4 7.99 -14.86 -5.97
C LEU A 4 7.13 -15.61 -4.95
N HIS A 5 6.09 -14.93 -4.45
CA HIS A 5 5.14 -15.47 -3.48
C HIS A 5 3.73 -15.23 -4.00
N PRO A 6 2.88 -16.26 -4.10
CA PRO A 6 1.53 -16.09 -4.60
C PRO A 6 0.71 -15.23 -3.63
N MET A 7 -0.11 -14.34 -4.17
CA MET A 7 -1.02 -13.50 -3.38
C MET A 7 -2.36 -14.19 -3.06
N GLY A 8 -2.53 -15.43 -3.52
CA GLY A 8 -3.79 -16.16 -3.38
C GLY A 8 -4.86 -15.67 -4.35
N MET A 9 -6.09 -16.15 -4.15
CA MET A 9 -7.26 -15.87 -4.99
C MET A 9 -8.47 -15.39 -4.17
N GLY A 10 -8.24 -14.96 -2.94
CA GLY A 10 -9.26 -14.39 -2.07
C GLY A 10 -9.58 -12.93 -2.38
N ASP A 11 -10.54 -12.36 -1.65
CA ASP A 11 -10.90 -10.94 -1.76
C ASP A 11 -9.82 -10.02 -1.14
N VAL A 12 -9.02 -10.57 -0.25
CA VAL A 12 -7.90 -9.88 0.41
C VAL A 12 -6.60 -10.54 -0.03
N PRO A 13 -5.56 -9.76 -0.39
CA PRO A 13 -4.27 -10.32 -0.76
C PRO A 13 -3.62 -11.09 0.40
N ASP A 14 -2.99 -12.21 0.08
CA ASP A 14 -2.13 -12.91 1.02
C ASP A 14 -0.73 -12.29 0.99
N TYR A 15 -0.34 -11.66 2.10
CA TYR A 15 0.98 -11.08 2.30
C TYR A 15 1.91 -11.97 3.13
N ASP A 16 1.55 -13.25 3.34
CA ASP A 16 2.46 -14.21 3.96
C ASP A 16 3.58 -14.60 3.00
N MET A 17 4.63 -13.80 3.06
CA MET A 17 5.83 -13.97 2.26
C MET A 17 6.92 -14.74 3.01
N GLY A 18 6.54 -15.68 3.88
CA GLY A 18 7.48 -16.63 4.47
C GLY A 18 8.24 -17.39 3.39
N ARG A 19 9.51 -17.70 3.64
CA ARG A 19 10.37 -18.39 2.64
C ARG A 19 9.75 -19.70 2.16
N GLU A 20 9.03 -20.37 3.03
CA GLU A 20 8.31 -21.63 2.77
C GLU A 20 7.17 -21.46 1.75
N ASN A 21 6.67 -20.26 1.55
CA ASN A 21 5.58 -19.95 0.62
C ASN A 21 6.07 -19.44 -0.74
N SER A 22 7.40 -19.35 -0.92
CA SER A 22 7.96 -19.00 -2.24
C SER A 22 7.62 -20.01 -3.32
N LEU A 23 7.56 -19.56 -4.57
CA LEU A 23 7.36 -20.42 -5.74
C LEU A 23 8.36 -21.59 -5.77
N GLU A 24 9.61 -21.36 -5.39
CA GLU A 24 10.62 -22.39 -5.30
C GLU A 24 10.24 -23.50 -4.32
N GLN A 25 9.79 -23.13 -3.12
CA GLN A 25 9.39 -24.09 -2.10
C GLN A 25 8.05 -24.77 -2.42
N LEU A 26 7.12 -24.05 -3.05
CA LEU A 26 5.90 -24.64 -3.58
C LEU A 26 6.23 -25.75 -4.61
N ALA A 27 7.10 -25.45 -5.55
CA ALA A 27 7.54 -26.40 -6.57
C ALA A 27 8.25 -27.61 -5.95
N ALA A 28 9.15 -27.38 -5.00
CA ALA A 28 9.85 -28.48 -4.29
C ALA A 28 8.86 -29.41 -3.56
N ARG A 29 7.83 -28.86 -2.89
CA ARG A 29 6.79 -29.68 -2.22
C ARG A 29 5.96 -30.52 -3.21
N GLN A 30 5.77 -30.02 -4.42
CA GLN A 30 5.02 -30.72 -5.47
C GLN A 30 5.89 -31.67 -6.33
N GLY A 31 7.22 -31.61 -6.17
CA GLY A 31 8.15 -32.36 -7.02
C GLY A 31 8.14 -31.92 -8.48
N LYS A 32 7.80 -30.63 -8.73
CA LYS A 32 7.67 -30.02 -10.04
C LYS A 32 8.74 -28.98 -10.31
N ASP A 33 8.92 -28.61 -11.57
CA ASP A 33 9.70 -27.44 -11.96
C ASP A 33 8.95 -26.14 -11.53
N PRO A 34 9.65 -25.11 -11.00
CA PRO A 34 9.00 -23.85 -10.63
C PRO A 34 8.21 -23.16 -11.75
N VAL A 35 8.68 -23.28 -13.01
CA VAL A 35 7.96 -22.70 -14.16
C VAL A 35 6.67 -23.46 -14.41
N GLU A 36 6.69 -24.79 -14.25
CA GLU A 36 5.48 -25.62 -14.37
C GLU A 36 4.44 -25.21 -13.32
N VAL A 37 4.83 -25.08 -12.06
CA VAL A 37 3.93 -24.64 -10.98
C VAL A 37 3.38 -23.24 -11.26
N TYR A 38 4.23 -22.31 -11.73
CA TYR A 38 3.80 -20.96 -12.09
C TYR A 38 2.73 -20.98 -13.20
N VAL A 39 2.97 -21.76 -14.24
CA VAL A 39 2.04 -21.89 -15.39
C VAL A 39 0.73 -22.58 -14.96
N ASP A 40 0.81 -23.65 -14.16
CA ASP A 40 -0.37 -24.35 -13.64
C ASP A 40 -1.26 -23.36 -12.85
N ARG A 41 -0.68 -22.57 -11.96
CA ARG A 41 -1.42 -21.56 -11.18
C ARG A 41 -2.02 -20.45 -12.04
N LEU A 42 -1.33 -20.00 -13.09
CA LEU A 42 -1.89 -19.07 -14.06
C LEU A 42 -3.09 -19.65 -14.80
N ILE A 43 -3.03 -20.94 -15.18
CA ILE A 43 -4.15 -21.61 -15.84
C ILE A 43 -5.32 -21.78 -14.88
N GLU A 44 -5.08 -22.27 -13.67
CA GLU A 44 -6.08 -22.46 -12.62
C GLU A 44 -6.79 -21.17 -12.24
N SER A 45 -6.06 -20.06 -12.19
CA SER A 45 -6.60 -18.73 -11.88
C SER A 45 -7.18 -18.00 -13.09
N GLU A 46 -7.14 -18.57 -14.28
CA GLU A 46 -7.46 -17.88 -15.54
C GLU A 46 -6.68 -16.57 -15.72
N GLY A 47 -5.39 -16.58 -15.31
CA GLY A 47 -4.49 -15.45 -15.39
C GLY A 47 -4.74 -14.35 -14.33
N ARG A 48 -5.56 -14.60 -13.32
CA ARG A 48 -5.92 -13.59 -12.32
C ARG A 48 -5.02 -13.56 -11.10
N GLU A 49 -4.29 -14.65 -10.82
CA GLU A 49 -3.40 -14.69 -9.68
C GLU A 49 -2.23 -13.71 -9.83
N LEU A 50 -2.03 -12.89 -8.82
CA LEU A 50 -0.91 -11.98 -8.70
C LEU A 50 0.16 -12.54 -7.77
N TRP A 51 1.35 -11.97 -7.86
CA TRP A 51 2.51 -12.45 -7.12
C TRP A 51 3.20 -11.28 -6.42
N ASN A 52 3.49 -11.46 -5.16
CA ASN A 52 4.41 -10.59 -4.44
C ASN A 52 5.83 -10.86 -4.96
N PHE A 53 6.50 -9.84 -5.44
CA PHE A 53 7.89 -9.92 -5.88
C PHE A 53 8.83 -9.28 -4.86
N TRP A 54 9.64 -10.10 -4.26
CA TRP A 54 10.60 -9.70 -3.23
C TRP A 54 11.92 -9.21 -3.83
N ALA A 55 11.91 -8.04 -4.44
CA ALA A 55 13.08 -7.51 -5.17
C ALA A 55 14.25 -7.13 -4.26
N PHE A 56 13.96 -6.64 -3.06
CA PHE A 56 14.96 -6.07 -2.15
C PHE A 56 14.86 -6.68 -0.76
N GLY A 57 15.94 -7.30 -0.28
CA GLY A 57 16.28 -7.44 1.15
C GLY A 57 15.89 -8.74 1.76
N GLY A 58 15.56 -9.73 1.77
CA GLY A 58 15.39 -10.89 2.67
C GLY A 58 14.03 -10.92 3.37
N ALA A 59 13.95 -11.46 4.56
CA ALA A 59 12.66 -11.57 5.28
C ALA A 59 12.10 -10.20 5.64
N LEU A 60 10.77 -10.07 5.60
CA LEU A 60 10.07 -8.82 5.96
C LEU A 60 10.50 -8.29 7.32
N GLU A 61 10.78 -9.17 8.28
CA GLU A 61 11.26 -8.82 9.62
C GLU A 61 12.53 -7.98 9.58
N ASN A 62 13.42 -8.23 8.62
CA ASN A 62 14.63 -7.42 8.45
C ASN A 62 14.28 -6.01 7.94
N GLN A 63 13.29 -5.89 7.07
CA GLN A 63 12.80 -4.60 6.59
C GLN A 63 12.14 -3.82 7.71
N TRP A 64 11.38 -4.47 8.61
CA TRP A 64 10.77 -3.81 9.76
C TRP A 64 11.80 -3.22 10.71
N ALA A 65 12.95 -3.86 10.88
CA ALA A 65 14.04 -3.30 11.68
C ALA A 65 14.51 -1.94 11.13
N TYR A 66 14.67 -1.81 9.82
CA TYR A 66 14.98 -0.52 9.17
C TYR A 66 13.84 0.48 9.28
N MET A 67 12.61 0.05 8.99
CA MET A 67 11.44 0.92 9.04
C MET A 67 11.17 1.48 10.44
N LYS A 68 11.58 0.79 11.51
CA LYS A 68 11.46 1.26 12.90
C LYS A 68 12.50 2.31 13.30
N MET A 69 13.59 2.47 12.54
CA MET A 69 14.60 3.47 12.85
C MET A 69 14.05 4.90 12.80
N ASP A 70 14.52 5.76 13.69
CA ASP A 70 13.98 7.13 13.79
C ASP A 70 14.24 7.98 12.56
N HIS A 71 15.28 7.70 11.81
CA HIS A 71 15.60 8.42 10.57
C HIS A 71 14.95 7.83 9.31
N CYS A 72 14.16 6.78 9.45
CA CYS A 72 13.40 6.19 8.35
C CYS A 72 11.94 6.65 8.39
N VAL A 73 11.40 6.96 7.22
CA VAL A 73 9.98 7.26 7.02
C VAL A 73 9.45 6.49 5.82
N PRO A 74 8.25 5.89 5.89
CA PRO A 74 7.60 5.31 4.73
C PRO A 74 7.04 6.45 3.87
N MET A 75 7.58 6.65 2.67
CA MET A 75 7.17 7.78 1.85
C MET A 75 6.76 7.41 0.44
N LEU A 76 7.59 6.74 -0.29
CA LEU A 76 7.40 6.53 -1.71
C LEU A 76 6.83 5.13 -1.96
N ALA A 77 5.66 5.08 -2.59
CA ALA A 77 4.98 3.84 -2.94
C ALA A 77 5.11 3.49 -4.43
N ASP A 78 5.93 4.23 -5.19
CA ASP A 78 6.05 4.13 -6.65
C ASP A 78 4.69 4.12 -7.39
N ALA A 79 3.66 4.66 -6.76
CA ALA A 79 2.32 4.75 -7.31
C ALA A 79 2.35 5.45 -8.68
N GLY A 80 1.88 4.76 -9.71
CA GLY A 80 1.92 5.25 -11.09
C GLY A 80 3.14 4.80 -11.90
N ALA A 81 4.13 4.15 -11.29
CA ALA A 81 5.22 3.52 -12.01
C ALA A 81 4.80 2.14 -12.52
N HIS A 82 5.11 1.83 -13.79
CA HIS A 82 4.88 0.51 -14.38
C HIS A 82 3.47 -0.08 -14.14
N VAL A 83 2.44 0.76 -14.17
CA VAL A 83 1.06 0.42 -13.78
C VAL A 83 0.44 -0.78 -14.52
N GLY A 84 1.01 -1.18 -15.66
CA GLY A 84 0.61 -2.36 -16.39
C GLY A 84 1.09 -3.69 -15.77
N ILE A 85 2.00 -3.64 -14.80
CA ILE A 85 2.62 -4.83 -14.18
C ILE A 85 2.78 -4.74 -12.66
N PHE A 86 2.72 -3.53 -12.07
CA PHE A 86 2.83 -3.31 -10.64
C PHE A 86 1.66 -2.51 -10.10
N THR A 87 1.36 -2.71 -8.81
CA THR A 87 0.49 -1.83 -8.06
C THR A 87 0.92 -1.83 -6.59
N ASP A 88 1.36 -0.67 -6.09
CA ASP A 88 1.81 -0.46 -4.71
C ASP A 88 1.14 0.79 -4.11
N THR A 89 -0.02 1.18 -4.66
CA THR A 89 -0.71 2.42 -4.29
C THR A 89 -1.36 2.37 -2.91
N ASP A 90 -1.54 1.18 -2.36
CA ASP A 90 -2.19 0.90 -1.09
C ASP A 90 -1.22 0.86 0.11
N SER A 91 0.05 1.22 -0.08
CA SER A 91 1.07 1.15 0.97
C SER A 91 0.69 1.81 2.30
N PRO A 92 -0.03 2.95 2.37
CA PRO A 92 -0.49 3.49 3.65
C PRO A 92 -1.54 2.60 4.33
N THR A 93 -2.43 2.00 3.55
CA THR A 93 -3.42 1.05 4.07
C THR A 93 -2.75 -0.23 4.54
N PHE A 94 -1.80 -0.76 3.78
CA PHE A 94 -0.98 -1.91 4.15
C PHE A 94 -0.26 -1.67 5.49
N LEU A 95 0.36 -0.50 5.67
CA LEU A 95 1.02 -0.16 6.93
C LEU A 95 0.05 -0.14 8.12
N LEU A 96 -1.13 0.40 7.95
CA LEU A 96 -2.11 0.52 9.03
C LEU A 96 -2.85 -0.80 9.30
N ALA A 97 -3.33 -1.48 8.26
CA ALA A 97 -4.12 -2.69 8.38
C ALA A 97 -3.25 -3.92 8.61
N GLU A 98 -2.25 -4.14 7.76
CA GLU A 98 -1.43 -5.35 7.82
C GLU A 98 -0.32 -5.24 8.88
N LEU A 99 0.61 -4.29 8.73
CA LEU A 99 1.76 -4.22 9.62
C LEU A 99 1.39 -3.77 11.05
N THR A 100 0.37 -2.93 11.20
CA THR A 100 -0.02 -2.40 12.51
C THR A 100 -1.08 -3.27 13.17
N ARG A 101 -2.25 -3.43 12.55
CA ARG A 101 -3.39 -4.13 13.16
C ARG A 101 -3.17 -5.64 13.24
N ARG A 102 -2.75 -6.29 12.13
CA ARG A 102 -2.61 -7.75 12.10
C ARG A 102 -1.31 -8.24 12.70
N GLN A 103 -0.20 -7.61 12.34
CA GLN A 103 1.13 -8.12 12.72
C GLN A 103 1.71 -7.43 13.96
N GLY A 104 1.14 -6.30 14.42
CA GLY A 104 1.61 -5.60 15.61
C GLY A 104 3.04 -5.05 15.51
N VAL A 105 3.51 -4.78 14.28
CA VAL A 105 4.85 -4.21 14.04
C VAL A 105 4.95 -2.82 14.67
N TYR A 106 3.89 -2.03 14.59
CA TYR A 106 3.76 -0.70 15.18
C TYR A 106 2.56 -0.64 16.11
N THR A 107 2.57 0.28 17.04
CA THR A 107 1.35 0.79 17.65
C THR A 107 0.64 1.72 16.65
N LEU A 108 -0.69 1.84 16.75
CA LEU A 108 -1.44 2.73 15.85
C LEU A 108 -0.93 4.19 15.89
N PRO A 109 -0.67 4.80 17.07
CA PRO A 109 -0.09 6.14 17.10
C PRO A 109 1.27 6.26 16.39
N GLU A 110 2.15 5.26 16.53
CA GLU A 110 3.44 5.25 15.82
C GLU A 110 3.28 5.17 14.31
N ALA A 111 2.42 4.28 13.83
CA ALA A 111 2.16 4.12 12.40
C ALA A 111 1.59 5.41 11.81
N VAL A 112 0.57 5.99 12.44
CA VAL A 112 -0.02 7.26 12.01
C VAL A 112 1.01 8.39 12.03
N HIS A 113 1.79 8.53 13.11
CA HIS A 113 2.84 9.54 13.18
C HIS A 113 3.84 9.42 12.02
N ARG A 114 4.25 8.20 11.66
CA ARG A 114 5.25 7.96 10.60
C ARG A 114 4.77 8.40 9.21
N ILE A 115 3.50 8.17 8.87
CA ILE A 115 2.92 8.54 7.57
C ILE A 115 2.29 9.95 7.55
N THR A 116 2.34 10.67 8.66
CA THR A 116 1.77 12.02 8.77
C THR A 116 2.82 13.04 9.22
N LEU A 117 2.92 13.33 10.52
CA LEU A 117 3.78 14.40 11.03
C LEU A 117 5.26 14.18 10.73
N LYS A 118 5.76 12.97 10.92
CA LYS A 118 7.17 12.66 10.65
C LYS A 118 7.53 12.85 9.17
N SER A 119 6.67 12.42 8.26
CA SER A 119 6.86 12.65 6.82
C SER A 119 6.75 14.14 6.46
N ALA A 120 5.82 14.86 7.08
CA ALA A 120 5.66 16.30 6.90
C ALA A 120 6.92 17.07 7.36
N ASP A 121 7.48 16.69 8.51
CA ASP A 121 8.71 17.29 9.05
C ASP A 121 9.90 17.05 8.12
N VAL A 122 10.08 15.83 7.61
CA VAL A 122 11.16 15.50 6.66
C VAL A 122 11.06 16.34 5.38
N LEU A 123 9.83 16.56 4.88
CA LEU A 123 9.58 17.37 3.69
C LEU A 123 9.56 18.88 3.99
N GLY A 124 9.64 19.30 5.25
CA GLY A 124 9.54 20.70 5.65
C GLY A 124 8.15 21.30 5.42
N LEU A 125 7.08 20.49 5.47
CA LEU A 125 5.71 20.98 5.35
C LEU A 125 5.28 21.66 6.64
N LYS A 126 4.81 22.90 6.53
CA LYS A 126 4.35 23.67 7.68
C LYS A 126 2.87 23.41 7.95
N GLU A 127 2.50 23.37 9.24
CA GLU A 127 1.10 23.29 9.69
C GLU A 127 0.32 22.11 9.11
N ARG A 128 1.01 20.97 8.86
CA ARG A 128 0.44 19.73 8.31
C ARG A 128 0.94 18.51 9.08
N GLY A 129 0.24 17.40 8.94
CA GLY A 129 0.63 16.11 9.51
C GLY A 129 0.23 15.89 10.96
N ALA A 130 -0.45 16.83 11.60
CA ALA A 130 -1.04 16.66 12.92
C ALA A 130 -2.35 17.42 13.06
N VAL A 131 -3.24 16.94 13.92
CA VAL A 131 -4.48 17.63 14.27
C VAL A 131 -4.18 18.60 15.39
N LYS A 132 -4.01 19.88 15.04
CA LYS A 132 -3.73 20.98 15.97
C LYS A 132 -4.55 22.21 15.60
N GLU A 133 -4.89 23.00 16.61
CA GLU A 133 -5.57 24.29 16.39
C GLU A 133 -4.73 25.23 15.52
N GLY A 134 -5.34 25.82 14.51
CA GLY A 134 -4.67 26.71 13.55
C GLY A 134 -3.97 25.99 12.41
N TRP A 135 -3.89 24.65 12.44
CA TRP A 135 -3.26 23.86 11.37
C TRP A 135 -4.23 23.55 10.24
N ILE A 136 -3.68 23.24 9.07
CA ILE A 136 -4.47 22.93 7.88
C ILE A 136 -5.15 21.56 8.05
N ALA A 137 -6.46 21.55 7.85
CA ALA A 137 -7.28 20.35 8.03
C ALA A 137 -7.23 19.44 6.78
N ASP A 138 -6.11 18.74 6.60
CA ASP A 138 -5.95 17.64 5.66
C ASP A 138 -6.14 16.34 6.44
N LEU A 139 -7.32 15.74 6.38
CA LEU A 139 -7.74 14.69 7.29
C LEU A 139 -8.32 13.49 6.53
N ASN A 140 -8.06 12.29 7.03
CA ASN A 140 -8.80 11.09 6.69
C ASN A 140 -9.67 10.65 7.87
N ILE A 141 -10.92 10.33 7.59
CA ILE A 141 -11.85 9.68 8.53
C ILE A 141 -11.82 8.20 8.19
N ILE A 142 -11.35 7.39 9.15
CA ILE A 142 -11.05 5.97 8.92
C ILE A 142 -11.83 5.12 9.92
N ASP A 143 -12.56 4.14 9.42
CA ASP A 143 -13.04 3.00 10.19
C ASP A 143 -11.87 1.99 10.30
N TYR A 144 -11.10 2.12 11.36
CA TYR A 144 -9.86 1.36 11.53
C TYR A 144 -10.09 -0.15 11.64
N GLU A 145 -11.18 -0.57 12.25
CA GLU A 145 -11.51 -2.00 12.42
C GLU A 145 -11.79 -2.66 11.06
N ASN A 146 -12.38 -1.93 10.14
CA ASN A 146 -12.72 -2.38 8.79
C ASN A 146 -11.75 -1.86 7.70
N LEU A 147 -10.62 -1.26 8.11
CA LEU A 147 -9.60 -0.81 7.17
C LEU A 147 -8.92 -2.01 6.51
N GLU A 148 -8.96 -2.11 5.20
CA GLU A 148 -8.47 -3.25 4.45
C GLU A 148 -7.88 -2.84 3.11
N THR A 149 -6.81 -3.52 2.68
CA THR A 149 -6.36 -3.49 1.29
C THR A 149 -7.20 -4.46 0.48
N GLY A 150 -7.70 -4.02 -0.69
CA GLY A 150 -8.37 -4.92 -1.62
C GLY A 150 -7.40 -5.75 -2.45
N TYR A 151 -7.93 -6.74 -3.17
CA TYR A 151 -7.14 -7.47 -4.14
C TYR A 151 -6.98 -6.62 -5.41
N PRO A 152 -5.75 -6.45 -5.95
CA PRO A 152 -5.56 -5.67 -7.17
C PRO A 152 -6.23 -6.31 -8.38
N TYR A 153 -6.78 -5.49 -9.27
CA TYR A 153 -7.41 -5.96 -10.50
C TYR A 153 -7.07 -5.04 -11.68
N TYR A 154 -7.21 -5.58 -12.89
CA TYR A 154 -6.82 -4.88 -14.11
C TYR A 154 -8.00 -4.15 -14.73
N VAL A 155 -7.81 -2.88 -15.12
CA VAL A 155 -8.79 -2.05 -15.79
C VAL A 155 -8.19 -1.41 -17.04
N ASN A 156 -9.05 -1.11 -18.01
CA ASN A 156 -8.69 -0.45 -19.27
C ASN A 156 -9.31 0.95 -19.32
N ASP A 157 -8.79 1.87 -18.51
CA ASP A 157 -9.32 3.23 -18.35
C ASP A 157 -8.39 4.34 -18.89
N PHE A 158 -7.28 3.97 -19.50
CA PHE A 158 -6.41 4.91 -20.18
C PHE A 158 -6.85 5.16 -21.63
N PRO A 159 -6.43 6.30 -22.25
CA PRO A 159 -6.66 6.54 -23.67
C PRO A 159 -6.25 5.35 -24.54
N HIS A 160 -6.98 5.12 -25.62
CA HIS A 160 -6.79 3.99 -26.53
C HIS A 160 -6.91 2.60 -25.87
N ASN A 161 -7.75 2.50 -24.82
CA ASN A 161 -7.96 1.26 -24.09
C ASN A 161 -6.69 0.72 -23.42
N GLY A 162 -5.77 1.60 -23.07
CA GLY A 162 -4.58 1.22 -22.31
C GLY A 162 -4.97 0.76 -20.91
N GLY A 163 -4.29 -0.27 -20.44
CA GLY A 163 -4.68 -0.92 -19.19
C GLY A 163 -3.69 -0.64 -18.05
N ARG A 164 -4.20 -0.83 -16.84
CA ARG A 164 -3.41 -0.75 -15.59
C ARG A 164 -4.01 -1.59 -14.48
N TYR A 165 -3.17 -1.93 -13.52
CA TYR A 165 -3.67 -2.44 -12.24
C TYR A 165 -4.15 -1.29 -11.36
N ILE A 166 -5.24 -1.52 -10.66
CA ILE A 166 -5.72 -0.67 -9.57
C ILE A 166 -6.00 -1.52 -8.34
N VAL A 167 -5.98 -0.89 -7.19
CA VAL A 167 -6.36 -1.48 -5.91
C VAL A 167 -7.27 -0.51 -5.17
N GLU A 168 -8.35 -1.03 -4.61
CA GLU A 168 -9.26 -0.27 -3.76
C GLU A 168 -9.06 -0.66 -2.31
N SER A 169 -9.12 0.30 -1.41
CA SER A 169 -9.06 0.07 0.02
C SER A 169 -10.42 0.31 0.66
N ALA A 170 -10.81 -0.57 1.58
CA ALA A 170 -12.00 -0.37 2.41
C ALA A 170 -11.65 0.43 3.68
N GLY A 171 -12.68 0.97 4.36
CA GLY A 171 -12.52 1.63 5.66
C GLY A 171 -12.28 3.14 5.61
N TYR A 172 -12.09 3.75 4.44
CA TYR A 172 -12.01 5.20 4.30
C TYR A 172 -13.41 5.80 4.14
N LEU A 173 -13.91 6.46 5.20
CA LEU A 173 -15.23 7.08 5.23
C LEU A 173 -15.22 8.48 4.61
N GLY A 174 -14.12 9.21 4.73
CA GLY A 174 -13.98 10.53 4.16
C GLY A 174 -12.54 11.02 4.11
N THR A 175 -12.26 11.87 3.11
CA THR A 175 -10.99 12.58 2.97
C THR A 175 -11.24 14.07 2.81
N MET A 176 -10.60 14.86 3.63
CA MET A 176 -10.65 16.32 3.62
C MET A 176 -9.31 16.90 3.18
N VAL A 177 -9.38 18.00 2.43
CA VAL A 177 -8.23 18.87 2.13
C VAL A 177 -8.62 20.30 2.45
N ALA A 178 -7.79 20.98 3.22
CA ALA A 178 -8.05 22.34 3.71
C ALA A 178 -9.47 22.49 4.30
N GLY A 179 -9.93 21.50 5.06
CA GLY A 179 -11.25 21.49 5.70
C GLY A 179 -12.43 21.19 4.79
N ASN A 180 -12.21 20.94 3.51
CA ASN A 180 -13.27 20.60 2.56
C ASN A 180 -13.25 19.10 2.23
N MET A 181 -14.40 18.44 2.29
CA MET A 181 -14.55 17.04 1.90
C MET A 181 -14.32 16.90 0.40
N ILE A 182 -13.32 16.11 0.02
CA ILE A 182 -12.99 15.80 -1.39
C ILE A 182 -13.38 14.39 -1.80
N VAL A 183 -13.41 13.46 -0.85
CA VAL A 183 -13.92 12.10 -1.03
C VAL A 183 -14.85 11.77 0.14
N GLU A 184 -15.98 11.18 -0.15
CA GLU A 184 -16.95 10.70 0.83
C GLU A 184 -17.45 9.32 0.41
N ASN A 185 -17.34 8.34 1.31
CA ASN A 185 -17.73 6.96 1.04
C ASN A 185 -17.18 6.41 -0.29
N GLY A 186 -15.88 6.62 -0.55
CA GLY A 186 -15.19 6.19 -1.75
C GLY A 186 -15.48 6.99 -3.02
N LYS A 187 -16.31 8.04 -2.96
CA LYS A 187 -16.69 8.85 -4.12
C LYS A 187 -16.16 10.27 -4.02
N HIS A 188 -15.60 10.76 -5.13
CA HIS A 188 -15.14 12.13 -5.23
C HIS A 188 -16.32 13.10 -5.21
N THR A 189 -16.27 14.12 -4.34
CA THR A 189 -17.36 15.12 -4.16
C THR A 189 -17.42 16.19 -5.26
N GLY A 190 -16.35 16.29 -6.07
CA GLY A 190 -16.18 17.38 -7.04
C GLY A 190 -15.42 18.59 -6.47
N SER A 191 -15.22 18.68 -5.16
CA SER A 191 -14.46 19.75 -4.51
C SER A 191 -12.96 19.64 -4.82
N ARG A 192 -12.31 20.79 -5.09
CA ARG A 192 -10.88 20.89 -5.41
C ARG A 192 -10.20 22.02 -4.65
N PRO A 193 -10.13 21.95 -3.31
CA PRO A 193 -9.60 23.03 -2.47
C PRO A 193 -8.06 23.01 -2.37
N GLY A 194 -7.39 22.04 -2.95
CA GLY A 194 -5.94 21.89 -2.90
C GLY A 194 -5.22 23.09 -3.53
N THR A 195 -4.06 23.42 -2.97
CA THR A 195 -3.17 24.48 -3.48
C THR A 195 -1.77 23.92 -3.70
N VAL A 196 -1.03 24.51 -4.64
CA VAL A 196 0.37 24.13 -4.86
C VAL A 196 1.23 24.69 -3.72
N ILE A 197 1.89 23.80 -2.98
CA ILE A 197 2.83 24.20 -1.92
C ILE A 197 4.13 24.63 -2.58
N ARG A 198 4.58 25.85 -2.31
CA ARG A 198 5.79 26.46 -2.91
C ARG A 198 6.85 26.82 -1.87
N GLU A 199 6.50 26.81 -0.60
CA GLU A 199 7.38 27.18 0.50
C GLU A 199 7.49 26.03 1.49
N PHE A 200 8.72 25.68 1.82
CA PHE A 200 9.05 24.62 2.77
C PHE A 200 9.89 25.22 3.92
N ALA A 201 9.74 24.66 5.12
CA ALA A 201 10.68 25.00 6.19
C ALA A 201 12.09 24.55 5.77
N ARG A 202 13.07 25.39 5.95
CA ARG A 202 14.49 24.95 5.87
C ARG A 202 14.81 24.28 7.20
N ASN A 203 15.21 23.02 7.14
CA ASN A 203 15.78 22.30 8.27
C ASN A 203 17.20 22.82 8.56
#